data_07f59e1b61831b7a7d6f13c1003aa2e9
#
_entry.id   07f59e1b61831b7a7d6f13c1003aa2e9
#
_cell.length_a   1.000
_cell.length_b   1.000
_cell.length_c   1.000
_cell.angle_alpha   90.00
_cell.angle_beta   90.00
_cell.angle_gamma   90.00
#
_symmetry.space_group_name_H-M   'P 1'
#
loop_
_entity.id
_entity.type
_entity.pdbx_description
1 polymer ?
#
loop_
_entity_poly.entity_id
_entity_poly.type
_entity_poly.pdbx_seq_one_letter_code
_entity_poly.pdbx_strand_id
1 'polypeptide(L)'
;VGEDNAQMYYTLTYKNRPVIEESKLGVLIENQLFESALGVPNDTCHFWCENLKLTGTERRKADETWKPVYGERAEIRDCYNEMTLKFKKGEGDGAQEGGYDKRKNYFMNIIVRAYNEGVAFRYHFPETTNGLFLHIIGEQTSFTMPQGTMAYYERWAQGPYALRPLEGWGKEESERPLTLKLPDGLSVALLEAEMVDYARGKFRLSADKPSTLETSLYSSVDIISPYSTPWRVIMVGERPVDLIN
;
A
#
# COMPACT_ATOMS: atom_id res chain seq x y z
N VAL A 1 -15.46 10.73 -4.25
CA VAL A 1 -15.88 9.33 -4.06
C VAL A 1 -17.30 9.25 -4.60
N GLY A 2 -17.49 8.70 -5.79
CA GLY A 2 -18.81 8.47 -6.39
C GLY A 2 -19.56 7.36 -5.64
N GLU A 3 -20.87 7.40 -5.64
CA GLU A 3 -21.69 6.47 -4.86
C GLU A 3 -21.80 5.06 -5.45
N ASP A 4 -21.36 4.86 -6.70
CA ASP A 4 -21.43 3.57 -7.38
C ASP A 4 -20.02 3.05 -7.75
N ASN A 5 -19.60 1.94 -7.18
CA ASN A 5 -18.31 1.26 -7.41
C ASN A 5 -17.07 2.14 -7.12
N ALA A 6 -17.11 2.88 -6.02
CA ALA A 6 -16.07 3.82 -5.66
C ALA A 6 -14.73 3.12 -5.39
N GLN A 7 -13.87 3.11 -6.38
CA GLN A 7 -12.47 2.75 -6.26
C GLN A 7 -11.73 3.85 -5.49
N MET A 8 -10.86 3.46 -4.56
CA MET A 8 -10.00 4.42 -3.86
C MET A 8 -8.81 4.83 -4.72
N TYR A 9 -8.58 6.13 -4.80
CA TYR A 9 -7.44 6.72 -5.50
C TYR A 9 -6.69 7.68 -4.59
N TYR A 10 -5.42 7.88 -4.88
CA TYR A 10 -4.59 8.89 -4.27
C TYR A 10 -3.70 9.56 -5.30
N THR A 11 -3.22 10.74 -4.95
CA THR A 11 -2.17 11.48 -5.65
C THR A 11 -1.15 11.97 -4.65
N LEU A 12 0.08 12.18 -5.08
CA LEU A 12 1.15 12.76 -4.28
C LEU A 12 1.81 13.92 -5.01
N THR A 13 1.94 15.04 -4.33
CA THR A 13 2.70 16.21 -4.81
C THR A 13 3.80 16.56 -3.82
N TYR A 14 4.93 17.01 -4.33
CA TYR A 14 6.04 17.55 -3.54
C TYR A 14 6.35 18.97 -4.01
N LYS A 15 6.18 19.95 -3.10
CA LYS A 15 6.34 21.39 -3.43
C LYS A 15 5.54 21.79 -4.69
N ASN A 16 4.30 21.37 -4.76
CA ASN A 16 3.38 21.57 -5.90
C ASN A 16 3.79 20.90 -7.23
N ARG A 17 4.75 19.99 -7.20
CA ARG A 17 5.16 19.18 -8.36
C ARG A 17 4.53 17.80 -8.25
N PRO A 18 3.94 17.25 -9.32
CA PRO A 18 3.37 15.90 -9.28
C PRO A 18 4.48 14.86 -9.08
N VAL A 19 4.27 13.95 -8.15
CA VAL A 19 5.16 12.79 -7.88
C VAL A 19 4.48 11.51 -8.24
N ILE A 20 3.25 11.31 -7.71
CA ILE A 20 2.37 10.22 -8.08
C ILE A 20 1.09 10.84 -8.61
N GLU A 21 0.73 10.50 -9.83
CA GLU A 21 -0.54 10.84 -10.44
C GLU A 21 -1.63 9.90 -9.91
N GLU A 22 -2.88 10.05 -10.34
CA GLU A 22 -3.99 9.25 -9.85
C GLU A 22 -3.69 7.75 -9.87
N SER A 23 -3.62 7.14 -8.68
CA SER A 23 -3.18 5.77 -8.43
C SER A 23 -4.14 5.05 -7.50
N LYS A 24 -4.33 3.76 -7.71
CA LYS A 24 -5.26 2.92 -6.95
C LYS A 24 -4.68 2.53 -5.59
N LEU A 25 -5.58 2.37 -4.63
CA LEU A 25 -5.33 1.74 -3.33
C LEU A 25 -6.27 0.54 -3.16
N GLY A 26 -5.81 -0.50 -2.49
CA GLY A 26 -6.64 -1.62 -2.10
C GLY A 26 -5.89 -2.94 -2.01
N VAL A 27 -6.59 -3.93 -1.46
CA VAL A 27 -6.11 -5.31 -1.33
C VAL A 27 -7.09 -6.26 -2.00
N LEU A 28 -6.57 -7.38 -2.49
CA LEU A 28 -7.35 -8.46 -3.05
C LEU A 28 -7.40 -9.58 -2.02
N ILE A 29 -8.61 -9.93 -1.57
CA ILE A 29 -8.83 -10.92 -0.52
C ILE A 29 -9.70 -12.04 -1.09
N GLU A 30 -9.27 -13.26 -0.87
CA GLU A 30 -10.02 -14.47 -1.20
C GLU A 30 -10.21 -15.31 0.07
N ASN A 31 -11.41 -15.27 0.64
CA ASN A 31 -11.70 -15.98 1.89
C ASN A 31 -12.34 -17.36 1.69
N GLN A 32 -12.54 -17.77 0.46
CA GLN A 32 -13.34 -18.96 0.11
C GLN A 32 -12.88 -20.25 0.80
N LEU A 33 -11.59 -20.45 0.96
CA LEU A 33 -11.05 -21.68 1.54
C LEU A 33 -11.37 -21.80 3.03
N PHE A 34 -11.23 -20.73 3.79
CA PHE A 34 -11.46 -20.73 5.23
C PHE A 34 -12.93 -20.67 5.56
N GLU A 35 -13.69 -19.84 4.88
CA GLU A 35 -15.12 -19.68 5.11
C GLU A 35 -15.87 -20.96 4.75
N SER A 36 -15.51 -21.60 3.62
CA SER A 36 -16.12 -22.86 3.21
C SER A 36 -15.82 -24.00 4.18
N ALA A 37 -14.59 -24.08 4.69
CA ALA A 37 -14.21 -25.11 5.69
C ALA A 37 -14.94 -24.95 7.03
N LEU A 38 -15.35 -23.74 7.36
CA LEU A 38 -16.14 -23.43 8.57
C LEU A 38 -17.66 -23.49 8.34
N GLY A 39 -18.11 -23.90 7.14
CA GLY A 39 -19.52 -23.90 6.77
C GLY A 39 -20.11 -22.51 6.57
N VAL A 40 -19.28 -21.50 6.43
CA VAL A 40 -19.70 -20.12 6.15
C VAL A 40 -19.93 -19.96 4.65
N PRO A 41 -21.03 -19.34 4.22
CA PRO A 41 -21.23 -19.05 2.81
C PRO A 41 -20.13 -18.15 2.25
N ASN A 42 -19.60 -18.49 1.08
CA ASN A 42 -18.54 -17.74 0.43
C ASN A 42 -18.95 -16.29 0.16
N ASP A 43 -18.08 -15.35 0.52
CA ASP A 43 -18.21 -13.98 0.05
C ASP A 43 -17.81 -13.92 -1.42
N THR A 44 -18.65 -13.33 -2.25
CA THR A 44 -18.38 -13.18 -3.69
C THR A 44 -17.56 -11.92 -3.99
N CYS A 45 -17.32 -11.08 -3.01
CA CYS A 45 -16.59 -9.83 -3.19
C CYS A 45 -15.15 -9.96 -2.71
N HIS A 46 -14.25 -10.16 -3.67
CA HIS A 46 -12.82 -10.31 -3.41
C HIS A 46 -12.05 -8.98 -3.39
N PHE A 47 -12.68 -7.88 -3.78
CA PHE A 47 -12.02 -6.59 -3.92
C PHE A 47 -12.26 -5.69 -2.72
N TRP A 48 -11.24 -5.51 -1.90
CA TRP A 48 -11.24 -4.53 -0.80
C TRP A 48 -10.64 -3.19 -1.23
N CYS A 49 -11.00 -2.76 -2.39
CA CYS A 49 -10.64 -1.49 -3.00
C CYS A 49 -11.87 -0.74 -3.52
N GLU A 50 -13.01 -1.45 -3.61
CA GLU A 50 -14.26 -0.93 -4.15
C GLU A 50 -15.39 -1.01 -3.12
N ASN A 51 -16.37 -0.12 -3.23
CA ASN A 51 -17.55 -0.07 -2.38
C ASN A 51 -17.23 0.05 -0.88
N LEU A 52 -16.12 0.70 -0.55
CA LEU A 52 -15.75 1.03 0.81
C LEU A 52 -16.33 2.37 1.21
N LYS A 53 -17.11 2.38 2.29
CA LYS A 53 -17.70 3.59 2.86
C LYS A 53 -16.79 4.15 3.93
N LEU A 54 -16.37 5.41 3.78
CA LEU A 54 -15.62 6.12 4.82
C LEU A 54 -16.52 6.38 6.03
N THR A 55 -16.13 5.87 7.19
CA THR A 55 -16.87 5.98 8.45
C THR A 55 -16.25 6.93 9.45
N GLY A 56 -14.97 7.25 9.28
CA GLY A 56 -14.28 8.17 10.18
C GLY A 56 -12.88 8.52 9.71
N THR A 57 -12.36 9.59 10.28
CA THR A 57 -10.98 10.05 10.03
C THR A 57 -10.38 10.51 11.35
N GLU A 58 -9.19 10.00 11.66
CA GLU A 58 -8.40 10.42 12.81
C GLU A 58 -7.11 11.07 12.33
N ARG A 59 -6.62 12.06 13.08
CA ARG A 59 -5.36 12.74 12.80
C ARG A 59 -4.53 12.84 14.05
N ARG A 60 -3.23 12.60 13.91
CA ARG A 60 -2.27 12.82 14.97
C ARG A 60 -0.96 13.36 14.42
N LYS A 61 -0.12 13.89 15.30
CA LYS A 61 1.25 14.29 15.01
C LYS A 61 2.16 13.55 15.97
N ALA A 62 3.32 13.16 15.51
CA ALA A 62 4.40 12.64 16.35
C ALA A 62 5.67 13.42 16.07
N ASP A 63 6.49 13.59 17.08
CA ASP A 63 7.83 14.16 17.00
C ASP A 63 8.62 13.56 18.17
N GLU A 64 9.18 12.40 17.92
CA GLU A 64 9.85 11.58 18.92
C GLU A 64 11.26 11.25 18.44
N THR A 65 12.18 11.08 19.38
CA THR A 65 13.53 10.62 19.07
C THR A 65 13.80 9.31 19.78
N TRP A 66 14.27 8.34 19.03
CA TRP A 66 14.61 7.03 19.56
C TRP A 66 16.04 6.64 19.22
N LYS A 67 16.61 5.70 19.98
CA LYS A 67 17.96 5.19 19.78
C LYS A 67 17.90 3.81 19.15
N PRO A 68 18.41 3.64 17.94
CA PRO A 68 18.50 2.33 17.34
C PRO A 68 19.52 1.46 18.08
N VAL A 69 19.27 0.13 18.10
CA VAL A 69 20.20 -0.84 18.72
C VAL A 69 21.54 -0.88 17.98
N TYR A 70 21.49 -0.67 16.67
CA TYR A 70 22.67 -0.59 15.78
C TYR A 70 22.33 0.29 14.58
N GLY A 71 23.31 0.67 13.80
CA GLY A 71 23.18 1.50 12.61
C GLY A 71 24.14 2.67 12.59
N GLU A 72 24.06 3.48 11.56
CA GLU A 72 24.97 4.61 11.33
C GLU A 72 24.63 5.82 12.21
N ARG A 73 23.41 5.90 12.71
CA ARG A 73 22.91 7.02 13.53
C ARG A 73 22.76 6.62 14.98
N ALA A 74 23.24 7.46 15.89
CA ALA A 74 23.04 7.27 17.33
C ALA A 74 21.60 7.57 17.76
N GLU A 75 20.91 8.45 17.06
CA GLU A 75 19.54 8.87 17.32
C GLU A 75 18.80 9.09 16.02
N ILE A 76 17.53 8.70 15.99
CA ILE A 76 16.63 8.87 14.85
C ILE A 76 15.41 9.66 15.33
N ARG A 77 15.16 10.81 14.71
CA ARG A 77 13.95 11.59 14.92
C ARG A 77 12.84 11.05 14.02
N ASP A 78 11.72 10.65 14.63
CA ASP A 78 10.49 10.22 13.97
C ASP A 78 9.45 11.33 14.05
N CYS A 79 9.39 12.18 13.01
CA CYS A 79 8.55 13.37 12.98
C CYS A 79 7.61 13.32 11.78
N TYR A 80 6.32 13.13 12.05
CA TYR A 80 5.31 12.98 10.99
C TYR A 80 3.94 13.54 11.38
N ASN A 81 3.13 13.82 10.36
CA ASN A 81 1.69 13.94 10.49
C ASN A 81 1.04 12.64 10.02
N GLU A 82 0.16 12.07 10.83
CA GLU A 82 -0.54 10.83 10.50
C GLU A 82 -2.04 11.08 10.35
N MET A 83 -2.63 10.38 9.38
CA MET A 83 -4.06 10.32 9.18
C MET A 83 -4.49 8.86 9.05
N THR A 84 -5.50 8.48 9.82
CA THR A 84 -6.16 7.17 9.70
C THR A 84 -7.54 7.38 9.09
N LEU A 85 -7.75 6.80 7.92
CA LEU A 85 -9.04 6.74 7.24
C LEU A 85 -9.70 5.40 7.59
N LYS A 86 -10.87 5.42 8.20
CA LYS A 86 -11.61 4.22 8.61
C LYS A 86 -12.68 3.91 7.58
N PHE A 87 -12.61 2.73 7.02
CA PHE A 87 -13.57 2.27 6.01
C PHE A 87 -14.35 1.06 6.51
N LYS A 88 -15.57 0.95 6.01
CA LYS A 88 -16.47 -0.17 6.20
C LYS A 88 -16.93 -0.68 4.83
N LYS A 89 -16.97 -1.99 4.67
CA LYS A 89 -17.58 -2.67 3.53
C LYS A 89 -18.75 -3.51 4.03
N GLY A 90 -19.87 -3.47 3.30
CA GLY A 90 -21.09 -4.15 3.66
C GLY A 90 -22.17 -3.22 4.25
N GLU A 91 -23.40 -3.71 4.31
CA GLU A 91 -24.58 -2.94 4.68
C GLU A 91 -25.05 -3.16 6.14
N GLY A 92 -24.43 -4.09 6.87
CA GLY A 92 -24.80 -4.36 8.26
C GLY A 92 -24.40 -3.21 9.21
N ASP A 93 -25.07 -3.11 10.33
CA ASP A 93 -24.77 -2.14 11.40
C ASP A 93 -23.65 -2.59 12.36
N GLY A 94 -23.09 -3.77 12.15
CA GLY A 94 -22.05 -4.35 12.98
C GLY A 94 -22.56 -5.08 14.23
N ALA A 95 -23.86 -5.04 14.48
CA ALA A 95 -24.49 -5.58 15.68
C ALA A 95 -25.20 -6.91 15.41
N GLN A 96 -24.63 -7.82 14.65
CA GLN A 96 -25.28 -9.11 14.45
C GLN A 96 -24.85 -10.14 15.48
N GLU A 97 -25.81 -10.59 16.24
CA GLU A 97 -25.69 -11.75 17.11
C GLU A 97 -25.50 -13.04 16.30
N GLY A 98 -24.43 -13.74 16.54
CA GLY A 98 -24.35 -15.20 16.42
C GLY A 98 -24.36 -15.81 15.04
N GLY A 99 -24.08 -15.11 13.96
CA GLY A 99 -24.08 -15.72 12.64
C GLY A 99 -23.04 -15.17 11.69
N TYR A 100 -22.40 -16.05 10.98
CA TYR A 100 -21.55 -15.73 9.84
C TYR A 100 -22.42 -15.30 8.64
N ASP A 101 -22.94 -14.08 8.67
CA ASP A 101 -23.75 -13.54 7.58
C ASP A 101 -22.90 -12.74 6.61
N LYS A 102 -23.09 -12.97 5.32
CA LYS A 102 -22.45 -12.23 4.21
C LYS A 102 -22.72 -10.73 4.21
N ARG A 103 -23.75 -10.28 4.91
CA ARG A 103 -24.08 -8.87 5.11
C ARG A 103 -23.22 -8.21 6.19
N LYS A 104 -22.17 -8.89 6.63
CA LYS A 104 -21.27 -8.42 7.66
C LYS A 104 -20.51 -7.20 7.24
N ASN A 105 -20.22 -6.40 8.23
CA ASN A 105 -19.31 -5.29 8.09
C ASN A 105 -17.89 -5.78 8.13
N TYR A 106 -17.17 -5.55 7.06
CA TYR A 106 -15.72 -5.68 7.04
C TYR A 106 -15.11 -4.29 7.26
N PHE A 107 -14.09 -4.21 8.07
CA PHE A 107 -13.43 -2.97 8.40
C PHE A 107 -12.00 -3.00 7.89
N MET A 108 -11.60 -1.93 7.22
CA MET A 108 -10.23 -1.69 6.82
C MET A 108 -9.90 -0.23 7.06
N ASN A 109 -8.75 0.03 7.62
CA ASN A 109 -8.25 1.38 7.76
C ASN A 109 -7.06 1.58 6.82
N ILE A 110 -6.93 2.78 6.29
CA ILE A 110 -5.70 3.21 5.61
C ILE A 110 -5.02 4.21 6.54
N ILE A 111 -3.79 3.88 6.95
CA ILE A 111 -2.96 4.75 7.78
C ILE A 111 -1.94 5.40 6.88
N VAL A 112 -1.91 6.72 6.85
CA VAL A 112 -0.98 7.51 6.03
C VAL A 112 -0.13 8.38 6.94
N ARG A 113 1.18 8.37 6.73
CA ARG A 113 2.15 9.26 7.39
C ARG A 113 2.82 10.15 6.37
N ALA A 114 2.89 11.43 6.67
CA ALA A 114 3.62 12.41 5.88
C ALA A 114 4.82 12.92 6.68
N TYR A 115 6.00 12.72 6.10
CA TYR A 115 7.31 13.16 6.57
C TYR A 115 7.83 14.30 5.68
N ASN A 116 8.90 14.94 6.06
CA ASN A 116 9.58 15.89 5.19
C ASN A 116 10.24 15.20 3.98
N GLU A 117 10.63 13.95 4.15
CA GLU A 117 11.34 13.12 3.18
C GLU A 117 10.42 12.29 2.29
N GLY A 118 9.11 12.26 2.57
CA GLY A 118 8.17 11.47 1.79
C GLY A 118 6.89 11.10 2.52
N VAL A 119 6.24 10.07 2.01
CA VAL A 119 4.96 9.57 2.53
C VAL A 119 5.06 8.06 2.69
N ALA A 120 4.42 7.55 3.73
CA ALA A 120 4.20 6.12 3.90
C ALA A 120 2.72 5.84 4.15
N PHE A 121 2.21 4.72 3.63
CA PHE A 121 0.86 4.27 3.94
C PHE A 121 0.81 2.76 4.09
N ARG A 122 -0.17 2.27 4.84
CA ARG A 122 -0.45 0.83 5.00
C ARG A 122 -1.93 0.57 5.20
N TYR A 123 -2.32 -0.66 4.97
CA TYR A 123 -3.65 -1.17 5.30
C TYR A 123 -3.62 -1.76 6.71
N HIS A 124 -4.65 -1.49 7.48
CA HIS A 124 -4.83 -2.04 8.81
C HIS A 124 -6.23 -2.67 8.90
N PHE A 125 -6.27 -3.93 9.28
CA PHE A 125 -7.48 -4.68 9.54
C PHE A 125 -7.70 -4.70 11.06
N PRO A 126 -8.65 -3.91 11.58
CA PRO A 126 -8.88 -3.84 13.02
C PRO A 126 -9.50 -5.14 13.54
N GLU A 127 -9.42 -5.35 14.84
CA GLU A 127 -10.12 -6.42 15.49
C GLU A 127 -11.64 -6.29 15.29
N THR A 128 -12.27 -7.34 14.81
CA THR A 128 -13.71 -7.41 14.59
C THR A 128 -14.21 -8.80 14.95
N THR A 129 -15.49 -8.90 15.29
CA THR A 129 -16.16 -10.20 15.53
C THR A 129 -16.40 -10.98 14.22
N ASN A 130 -16.21 -10.33 13.08
CA ASN A 130 -16.43 -10.86 11.75
C ASN A 130 -15.13 -10.79 10.93
N GLY A 131 -14.73 -11.87 10.28
CA GLY A 131 -13.57 -11.86 9.40
C GLY A 131 -12.23 -11.90 10.13
N LEU A 132 -12.08 -12.82 11.06
CA LEU A 132 -10.84 -13.04 11.79
C LEU A 132 -9.68 -13.43 10.86
N PHE A 133 -9.95 -14.29 9.89
CA PHE A 133 -8.97 -14.79 8.93
C PHE A 133 -9.17 -14.11 7.57
N LEU A 134 -8.08 -13.60 7.01
CA LEU A 134 -8.06 -13.00 5.69
C LEU A 134 -6.96 -13.64 4.85
N HIS A 135 -7.33 -14.17 3.68
CA HIS A 135 -6.40 -14.67 2.68
C HIS A 135 -6.16 -13.58 1.64
N ILE A 136 -5.05 -12.86 1.76
CA ILE A 136 -4.66 -11.80 0.83
C ILE A 136 -3.94 -12.42 -0.36
N ILE A 137 -4.53 -12.32 -1.54
CA ILE A 137 -3.97 -12.86 -2.79
C ILE A 137 -3.17 -11.82 -3.59
N GLY A 138 -3.25 -10.55 -3.22
CA GLY A 138 -2.54 -9.47 -3.90
C GLY A 138 -2.95 -8.09 -3.39
N GLU A 139 -2.39 -7.07 -4.02
CA GLU A 139 -2.75 -5.68 -3.80
C GLU A 139 -3.08 -4.99 -5.13
N GLN A 140 -4.02 -4.04 -5.08
CA GLN A 140 -4.27 -3.10 -6.18
C GLN A 140 -3.50 -1.79 -6.01
N THR A 141 -2.61 -1.75 -5.03
CA THR A 141 -1.73 -0.61 -4.80
C THR A 141 -0.91 -0.31 -6.04
N SER A 142 -1.08 0.88 -6.60
CA SER A 142 -0.38 1.32 -7.80
C SER A 142 0.32 2.66 -7.60
N PHE A 143 1.24 2.97 -8.51
CA PHE A 143 2.05 4.18 -8.52
C PHE A 143 2.15 4.67 -9.96
N THR A 144 1.27 5.59 -10.35
CA THR A 144 1.28 6.22 -11.67
C THR A 144 2.29 7.35 -11.66
N MET A 145 3.33 7.20 -12.42
CA MET A 145 4.42 8.17 -12.50
C MET A 145 4.21 9.16 -13.64
N PRO A 146 4.72 10.39 -13.55
CA PRO A 146 4.75 11.32 -14.68
C PRO A 146 5.42 10.66 -15.90
N GLN A 147 4.84 10.89 -17.07
CA GLN A 147 5.36 10.34 -18.33
C GLN A 147 6.82 10.75 -18.57
N GLY A 148 7.65 9.82 -19.03
CA GLY A 148 9.08 10.02 -19.22
C GLY A 148 9.93 9.72 -17.98
N THR A 149 9.35 9.18 -16.93
CA THR A 149 10.07 8.71 -15.75
C THR A 149 11.03 7.58 -16.12
N MET A 150 12.26 7.66 -15.62
CA MET A 150 13.29 6.62 -15.73
C MET A 150 13.38 5.85 -14.42
N ALA A 151 13.66 4.56 -14.51
CA ALA A 151 13.81 3.69 -13.35
C ALA A 151 15.18 3.03 -13.30
N TYR A 152 15.78 2.97 -12.14
CA TYR A 152 16.93 2.10 -11.87
C TYR A 152 16.40 0.68 -11.62
N TYR A 153 16.16 -0.02 -12.70
CA TYR A 153 15.55 -1.33 -12.74
C TYR A 153 16.51 -2.43 -12.27
N GLU A 154 16.04 -3.30 -11.41
CA GLU A 154 16.72 -4.52 -10.97
C GLU A 154 15.73 -5.68 -10.97
N ARG A 155 16.02 -6.73 -11.73
CA ARG A 155 15.08 -7.85 -11.92
C ARG A 155 14.99 -8.80 -10.73
N TRP A 156 16.09 -9.00 -10.02
CA TRP A 156 16.21 -9.88 -8.86
C TRP A 156 17.26 -9.34 -7.89
N ALA A 157 17.13 -9.65 -6.62
CA ALA A 157 18.14 -9.32 -5.62
C ALA A 157 19.52 -9.85 -6.06
N GLN A 158 20.54 -9.00 -6.06
CA GLN A 158 21.89 -9.24 -6.62
C GLN A 158 21.97 -9.18 -8.16
N GLY A 159 20.93 -8.71 -8.83
CA GLY A 159 20.95 -8.42 -10.25
C GLY A 159 21.67 -7.11 -10.57
N PRO A 160 22.08 -6.91 -11.82
CA PRO A 160 22.64 -5.63 -12.24
C PRO A 160 21.55 -4.56 -12.34
N TYR A 161 21.84 -3.38 -11.82
CA TYR A 161 20.98 -2.21 -12.03
C TYR A 161 21.13 -1.70 -13.46
N ALA A 162 20.02 -1.34 -14.07
CA ALA A 162 19.97 -0.68 -15.36
C ALA A 162 19.03 0.51 -15.34
N LEU A 163 19.49 1.67 -15.79
CA LEU A 163 18.61 2.82 -15.97
C LEU A 163 17.78 2.62 -17.24
N ARG A 164 16.48 2.46 -17.10
CA ARG A 164 15.53 2.19 -18.18
C ARG A 164 14.36 3.16 -18.15
N PRO A 165 13.76 3.50 -19.30
CA PRO A 165 12.45 4.12 -19.32
C PRO A 165 11.44 3.23 -18.59
N LEU A 166 10.59 3.82 -17.77
CA LEU A 166 9.57 3.06 -17.05
C LEU A 166 8.65 2.27 -18.00
N GLU A 167 8.39 2.79 -19.17
CA GLU A 167 7.48 2.20 -20.16
C GLU A 167 8.09 1.03 -20.95
N GLY A 168 9.32 0.64 -20.67
CA GLY A 168 10.06 -0.34 -21.49
C GLY A 168 10.21 -1.75 -20.90
N TRP A 169 9.54 -2.07 -19.80
CA TRP A 169 9.78 -3.35 -19.09
C TRP A 169 9.02 -4.55 -19.64
N GLY A 170 7.91 -4.31 -20.38
CA GLY A 170 7.02 -5.38 -20.81
C GLY A 170 6.40 -6.09 -19.62
N LYS A 171 6.57 -7.42 -19.55
CA LYS A 171 6.05 -8.26 -18.44
C LYS A 171 7.08 -8.48 -17.31
N GLU A 172 8.22 -7.82 -17.37
CA GLU A 172 9.26 -7.97 -16.35
C GLU A 172 8.85 -7.24 -15.06
N GLU A 173 9.37 -7.70 -13.93
CA GLU A 173 9.17 -7.11 -12.61
C GLU A 173 10.49 -6.57 -12.06
N SER A 174 10.43 -5.49 -11.30
CA SER A 174 11.58 -4.93 -10.61
C SER A 174 11.50 -5.18 -9.11
N GLU A 175 12.65 -5.44 -8.53
CA GLU A 175 12.82 -5.51 -7.08
C GLU A 175 12.69 -4.12 -6.44
N ARG A 176 12.65 -4.10 -5.13
CA ARG A 176 12.71 -2.92 -4.27
C ARG A 176 14.02 -2.87 -3.48
N PRO A 177 14.51 -1.69 -3.08
CA PRO A 177 13.95 -0.37 -3.38
C PRO A 177 14.04 -0.03 -4.86
N LEU A 178 12.98 0.54 -5.41
CA LEU A 178 12.98 1.00 -6.79
C LEU A 178 13.21 2.51 -6.83
N THR A 179 14.36 2.92 -7.33
CA THR A 179 14.69 4.34 -7.50
C THR A 179 14.26 4.83 -8.88
N LEU A 180 13.56 5.94 -8.88
CA LEU A 180 12.99 6.58 -10.06
C LEU A 180 13.57 7.99 -10.23
N LYS A 181 13.78 8.40 -11.47
CA LYS A 181 14.13 9.75 -11.87
C LYS A 181 13.00 10.34 -12.68
N LEU A 182 12.32 11.34 -12.14
CA LEU A 182 11.22 12.02 -12.79
C LEU A 182 11.72 12.99 -13.88
N PRO A 183 10.90 13.29 -14.89
CA PRO A 183 11.30 14.18 -15.98
C PRO A 183 11.62 15.61 -15.52
N ASP A 184 11.05 16.04 -14.42
CA ASP A 184 11.30 17.36 -13.82
C ASP A 184 12.52 17.40 -12.88
N GLY A 185 13.27 16.29 -12.78
CA GLY A 185 14.50 16.16 -12.01
C GLY A 185 14.35 15.66 -10.59
N LEU A 186 13.10 15.46 -10.07
CA LEU A 186 12.90 14.82 -8.77
C LEU A 186 13.41 13.38 -8.79
N SER A 187 13.91 12.95 -7.66
CA SER A 187 14.27 11.56 -7.37
C SER A 187 13.26 10.98 -6.41
N VAL A 188 12.81 9.76 -6.69
CA VAL A 188 11.80 9.04 -5.88
C VAL A 188 12.32 7.65 -5.59
N ALA A 189 12.09 7.14 -4.38
CA ALA A 189 12.30 5.74 -4.07
C ALA A 189 11.01 5.12 -3.56
N LEU A 190 10.66 3.98 -4.16
CA LEU A 190 9.53 3.14 -3.72
C LEU A 190 10.09 1.95 -2.96
N LEU A 191 9.63 1.75 -1.73
CA LEU A 191 10.11 0.68 -0.86
C LEU A 191 9.05 0.21 0.14
N GLU A 192 9.42 -0.79 0.94
CA GLU A 192 8.60 -1.35 2.01
C GLU A 192 9.32 -1.20 3.35
N ALA A 193 8.54 -1.05 4.43
CA ALA A 193 9.06 -1.05 5.78
C ALA A 193 8.14 -1.83 6.73
N GLU A 194 8.70 -2.28 7.85
CA GLU A 194 7.99 -3.07 8.88
C GLU A 194 7.33 -4.33 8.27
N MET A 195 8.15 -5.13 7.57
CA MET A 195 7.68 -6.37 6.96
C MET A 195 7.70 -7.50 7.99
N VAL A 196 6.55 -7.78 8.59
CA VAL A 196 6.35 -8.82 9.59
C VAL A 196 5.21 -9.72 9.11
N ASP A 197 5.49 -11.00 8.96
CA ASP A 197 4.54 -12.04 8.53
C ASP A 197 3.72 -11.66 7.29
N TYR A 198 4.38 -11.08 6.30
CA TYR A 198 3.78 -10.65 5.03
C TYR A 198 4.66 -10.99 3.83
N ALA A 199 4.05 -11.17 2.66
CA ALA A 199 4.80 -11.36 1.43
C ALA A 199 5.47 -10.06 0.98
N ARG A 200 6.73 -10.15 0.58
CA ARG A 200 7.40 -9.02 -0.06
C ARG A 200 6.80 -8.71 -1.42
N GLY A 201 6.79 -7.44 -1.77
CA GLY A 201 6.32 -6.97 -3.08
C GLY A 201 7.46 -6.76 -4.08
N LYS A 202 7.10 -6.81 -5.33
CA LYS A 202 7.84 -6.30 -6.49
C LYS A 202 6.99 -5.25 -7.19
N PHE A 203 7.58 -4.60 -8.17
CA PHE A 203 6.88 -3.67 -9.04
C PHE A 203 6.82 -4.23 -10.46
N ARG A 204 5.61 -4.28 -11.03
CA ARG A 204 5.37 -4.59 -12.43
C ARG A 204 4.66 -3.41 -13.10
N LEU A 205 4.78 -3.32 -14.42
CA LEU A 205 3.99 -2.35 -15.17
C LEU A 205 2.54 -2.80 -15.26
N SER A 206 1.64 -1.85 -15.11
CA SER A 206 0.21 -2.06 -15.39
C SER A 206 0.01 -2.41 -16.86
N ALA A 207 -0.86 -3.38 -17.12
CA ALA A 207 -1.28 -3.71 -18.49
C ALA A 207 -2.25 -2.67 -19.07
N ASP A 208 -2.96 -1.97 -18.20
CA ASP A 208 -4.11 -1.13 -18.57
C ASP A 208 -3.78 0.36 -18.59
N LYS A 209 -2.79 0.79 -17.81
CA LYS A 209 -2.47 2.21 -17.63
C LYS A 209 -0.98 2.47 -17.84
N PRO A 210 -0.60 3.29 -18.84
CA PRO A 210 0.80 3.65 -19.08
C PRO A 210 1.46 4.30 -17.84
N SER A 211 2.78 4.21 -17.76
CA SER A 211 3.61 4.81 -16.69
C SER A 211 3.16 4.45 -15.27
N THR A 212 2.43 3.34 -15.11
CA THR A 212 1.88 2.89 -13.84
C THR A 212 2.55 1.61 -13.38
N LEU A 213 3.11 1.66 -12.17
CA LEU A 213 3.61 0.50 -11.46
C LEU A 213 2.50 -0.08 -10.57
N GLU A 214 2.40 -1.39 -10.52
CA GLU A 214 1.54 -2.13 -9.60
C GLU A 214 2.38 -2.96 -8.65
N THR A 215 1.91 -3.09 -7.41
CA THR A 215 2.51 -4.01 -6.44
C THR A 215 2.19 -5.44 -6.83
N SER A 216 3.21 -6.27 -6.98
CA SER A 216 3.12 -7.71 -7.22
C SER A 216 3.68 -8.45 -6.01
N LEU A 217 2.84 -9.16 -5.26
CA LEU A 217 3.29 -9.94 -4.11
C LEU A 217 3.93 -11.25 -4.56
N TYR A 218 4.98 -11.69 -3.86
CA TYR A 218 5.66 -12.96 -4.13
C TYR A 218 4.78 -14.18 -3.88
N SER A 219 3.86 -14.07 -2.94
CA SER A 219 2.90 -15.12 -2.58
C SER A 219 1.64 -14.49 -1.98
N SER A 220 0.57 -15.27 -1.88
CA SER A 220 -0.54 -14.94 -0.99
C SER A 220 -0.10 -14.95 0.47
N VAL A 221 -0.89 -14.31 1.32
CA VAL A 221 -0.62 -14.15 2.76
C VAL A 221 -1.88 -14.46 3.55
N ASP A 222 -1.74 -15.30 4.56
CA ASP A 222 -2.79 -15.55 5.55
C ASP A 222 -2.54 -14.66 6.77
N ILE A 223 -3.53 -13.85 7.12
CA ILE A 223 -3.46 -12.97 8.28
C ILE A 223 -4.62 -13.21 9.23
N ILE A 224 -4.40 -12.87 10.48
CA ILE A 224 -5.43 -12.86 11.53
C ILE A 224 -5.56 -11.42 12.03
N SER A 225 -6.77 -10.87 12.02
CA SER A 225 -7.01 -9.52 12.58
C SER A 225 -6.93 -9.52 14.13
N PRO A 226 -6.42 -8.44 14.77
CA PRO A 226 -5.95 -7.21 14.13
C PRO A 226 -4.58 -7.36 13.44
N TYR A 227 -4.45 -6.80 12.25
CA TYR A 227 -3.22 -6.90 11.48
C TYR A 227 -2.93 -5.63 10.68
N SER A 228 -1.67 -5.26 10.51
CA SER A 228 -1.23 -4.18 9.61
C SER A 228 -0.29 -4.74 8.56
N THR A 229 -0.55 -4.39 7.30
CA THR A 229 0.40 -4.70 6.22
C THR A 229 1.71 -3.92 6.40
N PRO A 230 2.79 -4.29 5.72
CA PRO A 230 3.97 -3.44 5.63
C PRO A 230 3.62 -2.05 5.10
N TRP A 231 4.41 -1.07 5.50
CA TRP A 231 4.32 0.27 4.92
C TRP A 231 4.75 0.24 3.46
N ARG A 232 3.98 0.88 2.61
CA ARG A 232 4.36 1.29 1.27
C ARG A 232 4.95 2.68 1.40
N VAL A 233 6.25 2.81 1.13
CA VAL A 233 7.02 4.04 1.39
C VAL A 233 7.38 4.69 0.07
N ILE A 234 7.15 5.98 -0.03
CA ILE A 234 7.48 6.84 -1.17
C ILE A 234 8.38 7.94 -0.65
N MET A 235 9.69 7.79 -0.84
CA MET A 235 10.65 8.86 -0.53
C MET A 235 10.77 9.80 -1.73
N VAL A 236 10.95 11.09 -1.47
CA VAL A 236 11.06 12.11 -2.51
C VAL A 236 12.20 13.07 -2.16
N GLY A 237 13.08 13.32 -3.12
CA GLY A 237 14.19 14.26 -2.99
C GLY A 237 14.40 15.06 -4.27
N GLU A 238 15.02 16.23 -4.14
CA GLU A 238 15.41 17.03 -5.31
C GLU A 238 16.65 16.46 -6.00
N ARG A 239 17.45 15.70 -5.25
CA ARG A 239 18.66 15.04 -5.74
C ARG A 239 18.65 13.58 -5.28
N PRO A 240 19.33 12.68 -5.99
CA PRO A 240 19.40 11.28 -5.54
C PRO A 240 19.98 11.10 -4.13
N VAL A 241 20.92 11.97 -3.73
CA VAL A 241 21.51 11.92 -2.38
C VAL A 241 20.52 12.25 -1.28
N ASP A 242 19.45 12.97 -1.57
CA ASP A 242 18.41 13.32 -0.59
C ASP A 242 17.54 12.09 -0.22
N LEU A 243 17.69 10.97 -0.96
CA LEU A 243 17.06 9.68 -0.64
C LEU A 243 17.90 8.83 0.34
N ILE A 244 19.13 9.27 0.63
CA ILE A 244 20.04 8.61 1.57
C ILE A 244 20.00 9.41 2.86
N ASN A 245 19.30 8.95 3.83
CA ASN A 245 19.19 9.65 5.11
C ASN A 245 20.15 9.15 6.13
#